data_a7bca35a88a11ceb10d02ce1c26c118a
#
_entry.id   a7bca35a88a11ceb10d02ce1c26c118a
#
_cell.length_a   1.000
_cell.length_b   1.000
_cell.length_c   1.000
_cell.angle_alpha   90.00
_cell.angle_beta   90.00
_cell.angle_gamma   90.00
#
_symmetry.space_group_name_H-M   'P 1'
#
loop_
_entity.id
_entity.type
_entity.pdbx_description
1 polymer ?
#
loop_
_entity_poly.entity_id
_entity_poly.type
_entity_poly.pdbx_seq_one_letter_code
_entity_poly.pdbx_strand_id
1 'polypeptide(L)'
;HPDRNFFAEEATGTWCQWCPRGAVFMDYMHDTYGDKFVGVAVHNADPMVVTAYDQGLGGLIGGYPSCVPNRDVEIDPSELEAAFLDVVPNAPMVVVGGTATVNTNNNAINIELNANFTMNMSGDFRFMAVVAEDSVTGTTAAYNQVNSYANGANGPMGGFEAFGSPVPAASMNYNFVNRLLLGTFSGQSGSIPGSVVS
;
A
#
# COMPACT_ATOMS: atom_id res chain seq x y z
N HIS A 1 -17.50 5.54 -9.44
CA HIS A 1 -18.20 6.54 -8.62
C HIS A 1 -17.22 7.65 -8.23
N PRO A 2 -17.60 8.93 -8.25
CA PRO A 2 -16.66 10.02 -7.99
C PRO A 2 -16.04 9.99 -6.58
N ASP A 3 -16.79 9.50 -5.60
CA ASP A 3 -16.33 9.43 -4.20
C ASP A 3 -15.65 8.10 -3.82
N ARG A 4 -15.52 7.16 -4.75
CA ARG A 4 -14.88 5.86 -4.50
C ARG A 4 -13.40 5.92 -4.86
N ASN A 5 -12.56 5.65 -3.89
CA ASN A 5 -11.14 5.35 -4.09
C ASN A 5 -10.90 3.86 -3.87
N PHE A 6 -9.83 3.38 -4.45
CA PHE A 6 -9.39 2.00 -4.34
C PHE A 6 -8.09 1.97 -3.54
N PHE A 7 -8.12 1.33 -2.40
CA PHE A 7 -6.97 1.17 -1.53
C PHE A 7 -6.35 -0.21 -1.73
N ALA A 8 -5.04 -0.29 -1.90
CA ALA A 8 -4.33 -1.56 -2.03
C ALA A 8 -3.07 -1.58 -1.16
N GLU A 9 -2.93 -2.64 -0.38
CA GLU A 9 -1.73 -2.96 0.40
C GLU A 9 -0.94 -4.02 -0.36
N GLU A 10 0.30 -3.69 -0.76
CA GLU A 10 1.23 -4.63 -1.39
C GLU A 10 2.18 -5.19 -0.35
N ALA A 11 2.24 -6.50 -0.21
CA ALA A 11 3.27 -7.19 0.56
C ALA A 11 4.52 -7.38 -0.31
N THR A 12 5.64 -6.82 0.12
CA THR A 12 6.87 -6.74 -0.68
C THR A 12 8.13 -6.90 0.18
N GLY A 13 9.28 -6.92 -0.46
CA GLY A 13 10.58 -6.93 0.22
C GLY A 13 11.75 -6.97 -0.77
N THR A 14 12.86 -6.36 -0.40
CA THR A 14 14.08 -6.30 -1.25
C THR A 14 14.67 -7.68 -1.56
N TRP A 15 14.46 -8.64 -0.67
CA TRP A 15 14.88 -10.04 -0.81
C TRP A 15 14.00 -10.88 -1.74
N CYS A 16 12.78 -10.40 -1.99
CA CYS A 16 11.78 -11.11 -2.78
C CYS A 16 12.07 -10.99 -4.28
N GLN A 17 12.42 -12.07 -4.92
CA GLN A 17 12.83 -12.08 -6.32
C GLN A 17 11.73 -11.73 -7.33
N TRP A 18 10.45 -11.92 -6.95
CA TRP A 18 9.29 -11.63 -7.79
C TRP A 18 8.66 -10.27 -7.49
N CYS A 19 9.11 -9.58 -6.43
CA CYS A 19 8.56 -8.29 -5.99
C CYS A 19 8.78 -7.11 -6.95
N PRO A 20 9.74 -7.13 -7.91
CA PRO A 20 9.70 -6.16 -9.00
C PRO A 20 8.35 -6.05 -9.72
N ARG A 21 7.58 -7.16 -9.80
CA ARG A 21 6.23 -7.16 -10.37
C ARG A 21 5.26 -6.30 -9.56
N GLY A 22 5.31 -6.41 -8.24
CA GLY A 22 4.48 -5.58 -7.37
C GLY A 22 4.74 -4.09 -7.60
N ALA A 23 6.00 -3.67 -7.52
CA ALA A 23 6.39 -2.28 -7.76
C ALA A 23 5.87 -1.75 -9.11
N VAL A 24 6.05 -2.53 -10.19
CA VAL A 24 5.62 -2.13 -11.55
C VAL A 24 4.11 -1.96 -11.65
N PHE A 25 3.32 -2.88 -11.07
CA PHE A 25 1.86 -2.78 -11.16
C PHE A 25 1.31 -1.70 -10.22
N MET A 26 1.93 -1.45 -9.06
CA MET A 26 1.57 -0.32 -8.19
C MET A 26 1.83 1.03 -8.88
N ASP A 27 3.00 1.20 -9.49
CA ASP A 27 3.33 2.39 -10.29
C ASP A 27 2.36 2.57 -11.47
N TYR A 28 2.08 1.49 -12.21
CA TYR A 28 1.10 1.50 -13.31
C TYR A 28 -0.28 1.98 -12.85
N MET A 29 -0.77 1.47 -11.72
CA MET A 29 -2.06 1.86 -11.18
C MET A 29 -2.09 3.34 -10.77
N HIS A 30 -1.02 3.83 -10.14
CA HIS A 30 -0.91 5.22 -9.76
C HIS A 30 -0.86 6.14 -10.99
N ASP A 31 -0.04 5.82 -11.97
CA ASP A 31 0.12 6.61 -13.20
C ASP A 31 -1.17 6.65 -14.04
N THR A 32 -1.92 5.55 -14.05
CA THR A 32 -3.13 5.43 -14.85
C THR A 32 -4.35 6.07 -14.17
N TYR A 33 -4.50 5.90 -12.85
CA TYR A 33 -5.72 6.23 -12.13
C TYR A 33 -5.57 7.41 -11.14
N GLY A 34 -4.34 7.89 -10.94
CA GLY A 34 -4.05 9.05 -10.08
C GLY A 34 -4.66 8.90 -8.68
N ASP A 35 -5.31 9.94 -8.21
CA ASP A 35 -5.91 10.01 -6.86
C ASP A 35 -6.99 8.95 -6.58
N LYS A 36 -7.43 8.20 -7.59
CA LYS A 36 -8.39 7.09 -7.41
C LYS A 36 -7.71 5.82 -6.89
N PHE A 37 -6.42 5.70 -7.08
CA PHE A 37 -5.62 4.60 -6.55
C PHE A 37 -4.80 5.08 -5.34
N VAL A 38 -4.94 4.39 -4.23
CA VAL A 38 -4.18 4.64 -2.99
C VAL A 38 -3.39 3.38 -2.66
N GLY A 39 -2.11 3.40 -2.98
CA GLY A 39 -1.21 2.27 -2.76
C GLY A 39 -0.40 2.41 -1.48
N VAL A 40 -0.11 1.29 -0.83
CA VAL A 40 0.85 1.19 0.27
C VAL A 40 1.71 -0.06 0.09
N ALA A 41 3.02 0.12 -0.03
CA ALA A 41 3.99 -0.97 -0.05
C ALA A 41 4.42 -1.31 1.38
N VAL A 42 4.07 -2.52 1.82
CA VAL A 42 4.37 -3.04 3.16
C VAL A 42 5.57 -3.98 3.05
N HIS A 43 6.72 -3.45 3.44
CA HIS A 43 8.00 -4.15 3.36
C HIS A 43 8.15 -5.18 4.48
N ASN A 44 8.74 -6.34 4.14
CA ASN A 44 9.06 -7.42 5.05
C ASN A 44 10.58 -7.65 5.11
N ALA A 45 11.12 -7.81 6.31
CA ALA A 45 12.50 -8.24 6.59
C ALA A 45 13.59 -7.46 5.83
N ASP A 46 13.37 -6.17 5.57
CA ASP A 46 14.30 -5.26 4.93
C ASP A 46 14.37 -3.90 5.65
N PRO A 47 15.19 -2.93 5.22
CA PRO A 47 15.35 -1.65 5.93
C PRO A 47 14.11 -0.75 5.96
N MET A 48 13.08 -1.06 5.18
CA MET A 48 11.86 -0.27 5.07
C MET A 48 10.69 -0.86 5.86
N VAL A 49 10.92 -1.93 6.62
CA VAL A 49 9.88 -2.63 7.38
C VAL A 49 9.29 -1.77 8.50
N VAL A 50 7.96 -1.75 8.57
CA VAL A 50 7.20 -1.33 9.77
C VAL A 50 6.58 -2.58 10.37
N THR A 51 7.22 -3.13 11.40
CA THR A 51 6.95 -4.47 11.93
C THR A 51 5.47 -4.73 12.25
N ALA A 52 4.77 -3.76 12.85
CA ALA A 52 3.36 -3.94 13.21
C ALA A 52 2.45 -4.05 11.96
N TYR A 53 2.81 -3.37 10.88
CA TYR A 53 2.07 -3.45 9.63
C TYR A 53 2.37 -4.75 8.89
N ASP A 54 3.64 -5.09 8.76
CA ASP A 54 4.11 -6.32 8.14
C ASP A 54 3.49 -7.57 8.80
N GLN A 55 3.50 -7.64 10.13
CA GLN A 55 2.87 -8.73 10.88
C GLN A 55 1.36 -8.82 10.65
N GLY A 56 0.68 -7.66 10.57
CA GLY A 56 -0.75 -7.62 10.31
C GLY A 56 -1.10 -8.10 8.90
N LEU A 57 -0.42 -7.55 7.89
CA LEU A 57 -0.63 -7.92 6.49
C LEU A 57 -0.22 -9.38 6.22
N GLY A 58 0.86 -9.83 6.85
CA GLY A 58 1.33 -11.21 6.76
C GLY A 58 0.29 -12.26 7.18
N GLY A 59 -0.69 -11.87 7.99
CA GLY A 59 -1.83 -12.72 8.34
C GLY A 59 -2.89 -12.85 7.24
N LEU A 60 -2.83 -12.04 6.19
CA LEU A 60 -3.81 -11.99 5.09
C LEU A 60 -3.27 -12.54 3.77
N ILE A 61 -1.99 -12.88 3.70
CA ILE A 61 -1.31 -13.29 2.46
C ILE A 61 -0.68 -14.68 2.59
N GLY A 62 -0.56 -15.36 1.45
CA GLY A 62 0.13 -16.65 1.33
C GLY A 62 1.57 -16.55 0.82
N GLY A 63 2.00 -15.38 0.31
CA GLY A 63 3.34 -15.21 -0.27
C GLY A 63 3.66 -13.79 -0.75
N TYR A 64 4.81 -13.64 -1.41
CA TYR A 64 5.31 -12.36 -1.90
C TYR A 64 5.68 -12.44 -3.40
N PRO A 65 5.37 -11.41 -4.23
CA PRO A 65 4.51 -10.29 -3.87
C PRO A 65 3.05 -10.70 -3.84
N SER A 66 2.25 -10.03 -3.02
CA SER A 66 0.80 -10.13 -3.00
C SER A 66 0.19 -8.77 -2.77
N CYS A 67 -1.01 -8.53 -3.28
CA CYS A 67 -1.80 -7.35 -2.97
C CYS A 67 -3.09 -7.75 -2.25
N VAL A 68 -3.54 -6.91 -1.30
CA VAL A 68 -4.81 -7.09 -0.60
C VAL A 68 -5.65 -5.82 -0.78
N PRO A 69 -6.42 -5.73 -1.88
CA PRO A 69 -7.26 -4.57 -2.15
C PRO A 69 -8.37 -4.43 -1.11
N ASN A 70 -8.52 -3.22 -0.55
CA ASN A 70 -9.54 -2.89 0.44
C ASN A 70 -9.60 -3.88 1.64
N ARG A 71 -8.52 -4.62 1.88
CA ARG A 71 -8.39 -5.69 2.88
C ARG A 71 -9.39 -6.83 2.70
N ASP A 72 -9.76 -7.13 1.48
CA ASP A 72 -10.67 -8.21 1.14
C ASP A 72 -9.89 -9.47 0.75
N VAL A 73 -9.71 -9.77 -0.51
CA VAL A 73 -9.06 -10.99 -1.00
C VAL A 73 -7.64 -10.71 -1.46
N GLU A 74 -6.71 -11.61 -1.10
CA GLU A 74 -5.36 -11.62 -1.66
C GLU A 74 -5.38 -11.87 -3.16
N ILE A 75 -4.67 -11.05 -3.92
CA ILE A 75 -4.51 -11.16 -5.37
C ILE A 75 -3.04 -11.03 -5.77
N ASP A 76 -2.70 -11.52 -6.98
CA ASP A 76 -1.44 -11.17 -7.62
C ASP A 76 -1.44 -9.66 -8.01
N PRO A 77 -0.33 -8.92 -7.89
CA PRO A 77 -0.27 -7.52 -8.29
C PRO A 77 -0.73 -7.23 -9.72
N SER A 78 -0.56 -8.18 -10.64
CA SER A 78 -1.04 -8.04 -12.03
C SER A 78 -2.57 -8.02 -12.17
N GLU A 79 -3.30 -8.36 -11.12
CA GLU A 79 -4.77 -8.35 -11.08
C GLU A 79 -5.35 -7.05 -10.49
N LEU A 80 -4.49 -6.10 -10.05
CA LEU A 80 -4.92 -4.84 -9.40
C LEU A 80 -5.88 -4.04 -10.27
N GLU A 81 -5.63 -3.93 -11.57
CA GLU A 81 -6.49 -3.18 -12.47
C GLU A 81 -7.87 -3.81 -12.61
N ALA A 82 -7.96 -5.13 -12.71
CA ALA A 82 -9.24 -5.84 -12.78
C ALA A 82 -10.06 -5.63 -11.50
N ALA A 83 -9.41 -5.75 -10.33
CA ALA A 83 -10.04 -5.50 -9.04
C ALA A 83 -10.50 -4.04 -8.89
N PHE A 84 -9.69 -3.08 -9.37
CA PHE A 84 -10.04 -1.66 -9.39
C PHE A 84 -11.31 -1.39 -10.22
N LEU A 85 -11.35 -1.92 -11.45
CA LEU A 85 -12.47 -1.71 -12.37
C LEU A 85 -13.78 -2.33 -11.88
N ASP A 86 -13.71 -3.38 -11.08
CA ASP A 86 -14.88 -4.00 -10.43
C ASP A 86 -15.43 -3.15 -9.28
N VAL A 87 -14.55 -2.52 -8.51
CA VAL A 87 -14.89 -1.82 -7.26
C VAL A 87 -15.28 -0.35 -7.49
N VAL A 88 -14.52 0.39 -8.27
CA VAL A 88 -14.62 1.86 -8.36
C VAL A 88 -15.96 2.37 -8.95
N PRO A 89 -16.66 1.64 -9.85
CA PRO A 89 -17.97 2.05 -10.31
C PRO A 89 -19.04 2.09 -9.20
N ASN A 90 -18.85 1.35 -8.12
CA ASN A 90 -19.84 1.21 -7.05
C ASN A 90 -19.78 2.39 -6.08
N ALA A 91 -20.94 2.84 -5.60
CA ALA A 91 -21.00 3.87 -4.57
C ALA A 91 -20.39 3.37 -3.24
N PRO A 92 -19.57 4.16 -2.55
CA PRO A 92 -19.04 3.76 -1.26
C PRO A 92 -20.14 3.83 -0.18
N MET A 93 -20.10 2.90 0.77
CA MET A 93 -20.98 2.96 1.95
C MET A 93 -20.48 3.98 2.98
N VAL A 94 -19.19 4.29 2.94
CA VAL A 94 -18.52 5.26 3.82
C VAL A 94 -17.58 6.10 2.98
N VAL A 95 -17.66 7.42 3.15
CA VAL A 95 -16.70 8.37 2.57
C VAL A 95 -15.82 8.87 3.69
N VAL A 96 -14.52 8.58 3.57
CA VAL A 96 -13.50 9.02 4.54
C VAL A 96 -12.89 10.32 4.05
N GLY A 97 -12.79 11.28 4.95
CA GLY A 97 -12.09 12.54 4.72
C GLY A 97 -11.13 12.83 5.86
N GLY A 98 -10.30 13.84 5.68
CA GLY A 98 -9.38 14.25 6.74
C GLY A 98 -8.42 15.34 6.32
N THR A 99 -7.64 15.78 7.27
CA THR A 99 -6.54 16.73 7.07
C THR A 99 -5.29 16.24 7.80
N ALA A 100 -4.14 16.52 7.21
CA ALA A 100 -2.86 16.30 7.87
C ALA A 100 -2.08 17.62 7.93
N THR A 101 -1.56 17.96 9.10
CA THR A 101 -0.73 19.15 9.30
C THR A 101 0.61 18.77 9.89
N VAL A 102 1.69 19.28 9.32
CA VAL A 102 3.05 19.04 9.79
C VAL A 102 3.54 20.24 10.61
N ASN A 103 3.96 20.00 11.82
CA ASN A 103 4.65 20.99 12.64
C ASN A 103 6.17 20.79 12.48
N THR A 104 6.78 21.64 11.66
CA THR A 104 8.23 21.55 11.36
C THR A 104 9.13 21.91 12.55
N ASN A 105 8.60 22.53 13.61
CA ASN A 105 9.39 22.88 14.79
C ASN A 105 9.69 21.67 15.69
N ASN A 106 8.83 20.66 15.68
CA ASN A 106 8.96 19.45 16.49
C ASN A 106 8.79 18.15 15.72
N ASN A 107 8.72 18.23 14.37
CA ASN A 107 8.50 17.09 13.47
C ASN A 107 7.23 16.26 13.81
N ALA A 108 6.21 16.91 14.36
CA ALA A 108 4.93 16.26 14.63
C ALA A 108 4.00 16.35 13.43
N ILE A 109 3.28 15.28 13.17
CA ILE A 109 2.18 15.25 12.20
C ILE A 109 0.87 15.10 12.99
N ASN A 110 -0.05 16.04 12.81
CA ASN A 110 -1.41 15.93 13.33
C ASN A 110 -2.33 15.51 12.20
N ILE A 111 -3.07 14.43 12.42
CA ILE A 111 -4.02 13.88 11.43
C ILE A 111 -5.41 13.91 12.07
N GLU A 112 -6.35 14.56 11.40
CA GLU A 112 -7.77 14.57 11.74
C GLU A 112 -8.51 13.77 10.68
N LEU A 113 -9.30 12.77 11.09
CA LEU A 113 -10.08 11.92 10.21
C LEU A 113 -11.55 12.07 10.49
N ASN A 114 -12.37 12.03 9.45
CA ASN A 114 -13.81 11.95 9.54
C ASN A 114 -14.35 10.87 8.60
N ALA A 115 -15.52 10.33 8.93
CA ALA A 115 -16.21 9.34 8.11
C ALA A 115 -17.67 9.75 7.98
N ASN A 116 -18.15 9.85 6.73
CA ASN A 116 -19.54 10.09 6.41
C ASN A 116 -20.15 8.76 5.91
N PHE A 117 -21.08 8.24 6.66
CA PHE A 117 -21.83 7.04 6.30
C PHE A 117 -23.00 7.40 5.39
N THR A 118 -23.14 6.69 4.27
CA THR A 118 -24.19 6.93 3.28
C THR A 118 -25.49 6.21 3.62
N MET A 119 -25.47 5.38 4.65
CA MET A 119 -26.62 4.65 5.19
C MET A 119 -26.42 4.36 6.68
N ASN A 120 -27.50 4.05 7.38
CA ASN A 120 -27.42 3.61 8.77
C ASN A 120 -26.67 2.27 8.84
N MET A 121 -25.67 2.19 9.68
CA MET A 121 -24.82 1.00 9.84
C MET A 121 -24.54 0.73 11.31
N SER A 122 -24.36 -0.54 11.64
CA SER A 122 -23.88 -0.99 12.94
C SER A 122 -22.73 -1.97 12.76
N GLY A 123 -21.71 -1.85 13.57
CA GLY A 123 -20.53 -2.70 13.50
C GLY A 123 -19.35 -2.15 14.30
N ASP A 124 -18.23 -2.82 14.26
CA ASP A 124 -16.98 -2.36 14.85
C ASP A 124 -16.19 -1.58 13.79
N PHE A 125 -16.50 -0.30 13.65
CA PHE A 125 -15.83 0.61 12.73
C PHE A 125 -14.63 1.26 13.43
N ARG A 126 -13.50 1.32 12.71
CA ARG A 126 -12.25 1.86 13.28
C ARG A 126 -11.49 2.66 12.24
N PHE A 127 -10.90 3.78 12.67
CA PHE A 127 -9.90 4.48 11.88
C PHE A 127 -8.53 3.86 12.02
N MET A 128 -7.81 3.85 10.92
CA MET A 128 -6.38 3.63 10.81
C MET A 128 -5.82 4.68 9.85
N ALA A 129 -4.61 5.16 10.12
CA ALA A 129 -3.90 6.01 9.18
C ALA A 129 -2.51 5.46 8.91
N VAL A 130 -2.06 5.61 7.67
CA VAL A 130 -0.72 5.22 7.24
C VAL A 130 -0.02 6.45 6.66
N VAL A 131 1.23 6.64 7.04
CA VAL A 131 2.12 7.58 6.38
C VAL A 131 2.98 6.79 5.41
N ALA A 132 2.86 7.09 4.13
CA ALA A 132 3.67 6.51 3.06
C ALA A 132 4.66 7.55 2.52
N GLU A 133 5.78 7.07 2.00
CA GLU A 133 6.84 7.87 1.40
C GLU A 133 7.20 7.30 0.03
N ASP A 134 7.29 8.18 -0.96
CA ASP A 134 7.77 7.85 -2.29
C ASP A 134 9.24 8.19 -2.43
N SER A 135 9.88 7.58 -3.43
CA SER A 135 11.26 7.84 -3.77
C SER A 135 12.25 7.49 -2.64
N VAL A 136 11.93 6.46 -1.86
CA VAL A 136 12.84 5.96 -0.83
C VAL A 136 14.03 5.29 -1.49
N THR A 137 15.22 5.70 -1.10
CA THR A 137 16.48 5.18 -1.60
C THR A 137 17.41 4.75 -0.47
N GLY A 138 18.40 3.93 -0.77
CA GLY A 138 19.40 3.51 0.20
C GLY A 138 20.75 3.29 -0.45
N THR A 139 21.79 3.23 0.38
CA THR A 139 23.20 3.10 -0.10
C THR A 139 23.82 1.75 0.27
N THR A 140 23.15 0.95 1.09
CA THR A 140 23.67 -0.35 1.52
C THR A 140 23.11 -1.49 0.68
N ALA A 141 23.77 -2.64 0.68
CA ALA A 141 23.33 -3.84 -0.02
C ALA A 141 21.95 -4.35 0.43
N ALA A 142 21.46 -3.95 1.61
CA ALA A 142 20.13 -4.28 2.08
C ALA A 142 18.99 -3.62 1.27
N TYR A 143 19.31 -2.57 0.50
CA TYR A 143 18.41 -1.94 -0.46
C TYR A 143 18.56 -2.48 -1.89
N ASN A 144 19.41 -3.49 -2.13
CA ASN A 144 19.42 -4.16 -3.42
C ASN A 144 18.18 -5.00 -3.60
N GLN A 145 17.51 -4.89 -4.75
CA GLN A 145 16.32 -5.70 -5.05
C GLN A 145 16.70 -7.00 -5.74
N VAL A 146 16.42 -8.14 -5.13
CA VAL A 146 16.54 -9.44 -5.81
C VAL A 146 15.54 -9.48 -6.97
N ASN A 147 15.99 -10.00 -8.14
CA ASN A 147 15.28 -9.79 -9.40
C ASN A 147 15.24 -11.08 -10.25
N SER A 148 14.10 -11.71 -10.34
CA SER A 148 13.86 -12.87 -11.23
C SER A 148 13.67 -12.50 -12.70
N TYR A 149 13.49 -11.22 -13.01
CA TYR A 149 13.35 -10.73 -14.39
C TYR A 149 14.69 -10.41 -15.04
N ALA A 150 15.77 -10.56 -14.28
CA ALA A 150 17.14 -10.24 -14.71
C ALA A 150 17.47 -10.74 -16.11
N ASN A 151 18.05 -9.85 -16.94
CA ASN A 151 18.43 -10.16 -18.33
C ASN A 151 17.29 -10.72 -19.19
N GLY A 152 16.06 -10.36 -18.89
CA GLY A 152 14.86 -10.78 -19.64
C GLY A 152 14.40 -12.22 -19.38
N ALA A 153 14.90 -12.89 -18.35
CA ALA A 153 14.63 -14.30 -18.09
C ALA A 153 13.13 -14.66 -17.97
N ASN A 154 12.30 -13.73 -17.47
CA ASN A 154 10.87 -13.91 -17.28
C ASN A 154 10.03 -12.83 -18.00
N GLY A 155 10.56 -12.32 -19.11
CA GLY A 155 9.90 -11.31 -19.95
C GLY A 155 10.04 -9.87 -19.42
N PRO A 156 9.41 -8.93 -20.13
CA PRO A 156 9.47 -7.51 -19.73
C PRO A 156 8.77 -7.29 -18.40
N MET A 157 9.40 -6.45 -17.55
CA MET A 157 8.87 -6.08 -16.25
C MET A 157 9.32 -4.66 -15.88
N GLY A 158 8.74 -3.67 -16.58
CA GLY A 158 8.92 -2.24 -16.27
C GLY A 158 10.36 -1.73 -16.25
N GLY A 159 11.29 -2.39 -16.97
CA GLY A 159 12.72 -2.05 -16.97
C GLY A 159 13.58 -2.93 -16.06
N PHE A 160 13.01 -3.71 -15.16
CA PHE A 160 13.77 -4.64 -14.30
C PHE A 160 14.51 -5.71 -15.12
N GLU A 161 13.98 -6.05 -16.29
CA GLU A 161 14.62 -6.98 -17.24
C GLU A 161 15.96 -6.47 -17.82
N ALA A 162 16.22 -5.18 -17.73
CA ALA A 162 17.49 -4.59 -18.17
C ALA A 162 18.62 -4.74 -17.13
N PHE A 163 18.28 -5.09 -15.90
CA PHE A 163 19.24 -5.27 -14.81
C PHE A 163 19.61 -6.74 -14.61
N GLY A 164 20.72 -6.95 -13.88
CA GLY A 164 21.06 -8.24 -13.30
C GLY A 164 20.26 -8.52 -12.02
N SER A 165 20.68 -9.57 -11.28
CA SER A 165 20.15 -9.84 -9.94
C SER A 165 21.29 -9.95 -8.94
N PRO A 166 21.25 -9.18 -7.84
CA PRO A 166 20.23 -8.18 -7.51
C PRO A 166 20.40 -6.89 -8.34
N VAL A 167 19.31 -6.10 -8.45
CA VAL A 167 19.39 -4.70 -8.90
C VAL A 167 20.11 -3.89 -7.82
N PRO A 168 21.16 -3.14 -8.16
CA PRO A 168 21.89 -2.37 -7.16
C PRO A 168 21.05 -1.29 -6.48
N ALA A 169 21.26 -1.05 -5.20
CA ALA A 169 20.55 -0.03 -4.42
C ALA A 169 20.59 1.37 -5.08
N ALA A 170 21.72 1.72 -5.71
CA ALA A 170 21.86 2.99 -6.44
C ALA A 170 20.94 3.13 -7.66
N SER A 171 20.35 2.04 -8.14
CA SER A 171 19.40 2.00 -9.26
C SER A 171 17.96 1.76 -8.79
N MET A 172 17.75 1.61 -7.46
CA MET A 172 16.44 1.40 -6.90
C MET A 172 15.82 2.69 -6.38
N ASN A 173 14.53 2.81 -6.62
CA ASN A 173 13.67 3.85 -6.08
C ASN A 173 12.38 3.16 -5.63
N TYR A 174 12.07 3.22 -4.34
CA TYR A 174 10.92 2.55 -3.76
C TYR A 174 9.81 3.54 -3.51
N ASN A 175 8.64 3.31 -4.10
CA ASN A 175 7.44 4.12 -3.94
C ASN A 175 6.44 3.48 -2.98
N PHE A 176 5.48 4.26 -2.51
CA PHE A 176 4.40 3.83 -1.60
C PHE A 176 4.88 3.23 -0.28
N VAL A 177 6.13 3.42 0.09
CA VAL A 177 6.75 2.78 1.26
C VAL A 177 6.06 3.24 2.54
N ASN A 178 5.43 2.31 3.26
CA ASN A 178 4.86 2.65 4.56
C ASN A 178 5.95 3.01 5.56
N ARG A 179 5.81 4.17 6.23
CA ARG A 179 6.77 4.67 7.23
C ARG A 179 6.21 4.66 8.64
N LEU A 180 4.89 4.75 8.76
CA LEU A 180 4.23 4.80 10.05
C LEU A 180 2.80 4.27 9.94
N LEU A 181 2.43 3.42 10.87
CA LEU A 181 1.06 2.97 11.08
C LEU A 181 0.53 3.62 12.35
N LEU A 182 -0.53 4.41 12.22
CA LEU A 182 -1.23 5.05 13.33
C LEU A 182 -2.51 4.27 13.68
N GLY A 183 -2.66 3.93 14.92
CA GLY A 183 -3.59 2.94 15.42
C GLY A 183 -2.94 1.55 15.43
N THR A 184 -3.73 0.51 15.30
CA THR A 184 -3.26 -0.86 15.08
C THR A 184 -3.56 -1.29 13.65
N PHE A 185 -3.05 -2.44 13.22
CA PHE A 185 -3.43 -3.01 11.92
C PHE A 185 -4.95 -3.20 11.77
N SER A 186 -5.64 -3.49 12.87
CA SER A 186 -7.11 -3.58 12.91
C SER A 186 -7.83 -2.25 13.17
N GLY A 187 -7.09 -1.12 13.17
CA GLY A 187 -7.62 0.21 13.48
C GLY A 187 -7.70 0.51 14.98
N GLN A 188 -7.91 1.78 15.30
CA GLN A 188 -8.04 2.27 16.67
C GLN A 188 -9.41 1.92 17.23
N SER A 189 -9.44 1.10 18.28
CA SER A 189 -10.70 0.71 18.94
C SER A 189 -11.43 1.93 19.49
N GLY A 190 -12.75 1.98 19.28
CA GLY A 190 -13.61 3.06 19.77
C GLY A 190 -13.46 4.40 19.03
N SER A 191 -12.72 4.43 17.92
CA SER A 191 -12.53 5.66 17.12
C SER A 191 -13.77 6.08 16.35
N ILE A 192 -14.70 5.15 16.10
CA ILE A 192 -15.99 5.40 15.48
C ILE A 192 -17.08 4.75 16.36
N PRO A 193 -18.25 5.37 16.55
CA PRO A 193 -19.37 4.75 17.26
C PRO A 193 -19.81 3.44 16.59
N GLY A 194 -20.22 2.44 17.39
CA GLY A 194 -20.70 1.15 16.90
C GLY A 194 -22.07 1.19 16.22
N SER A 195 -22.76 2.33 16.26
CA SER A 195 -23.99 2.60 15.48
C SER A 195 -23.90 4.02 14.95
N VAL A 196 -24.08 4.16 13.65
CA VAL A 196 -24.03 5.43 12.93
C VAL A 196 -25.31 5.62 12.13
N VAL A 197 -25.75 6.86 12.08
CA VAL A 197 -26.95 7.30 11.35
C VAL A 197 -26.50 8.23 10.24
N SER A 198 -26.96 7.96 9.02
CA SER A 198 -26.69 8.77 7.82
C SER A 198 -27.47 10.08 7.82
#